data_5365e869320835077a15bb52cc6d9896
#
_entry.id   5365e869320835077a15bb52cc6d9896
#
_cell.length_a   1.000
_cell.length_b   1.000
_cell.length_c   1.000
_cell.angle_alpha   90.00
_cell.angle_beta   90.00
_cell.angle_gamma   90.00
#
_symmetry.space_group_name_H-M   'P 1'
#
loop_
_entity.id
_entity.type
_entity.pdbx_description
1 polymer ?
#
loop_
_entity_poly.entity_id
_entity_poly.type
_entity_poly.pdbx_seq_one_letter_code
_entity_poly.pdbx_strand_id
1 'polypeptide(L)'
;MKGKTVAINFIFTTCTTICPPLGATFAKTQKLLGDRLGKDVNLISVTVDPVTDTPERLRAWGDKFGAKQGWTFVTGEKTEMDKLLKALNGYTARIEDHSPMILIGNDTKSNWTRAYGLASPAKLMNIIETVSARAQPDESRPDQHQAYQPAQSQQEPSAGQKYFSDVELINQHGEK
;
A
#
# COMPACT_ATOMS: atom_id res chain seq x y z
N MET A 1 1.93 -12.42 -6.16
CA MET A 1 1.92 -12.05 -4.72
C MET A 1 1.03 -12.93 -3.85
N LYS A 2 0.49 -14.05 -4.39
CA LYS A 2 -0.42 -14.93 -3.66
C LYS A 2 0.16 -15.36 -2.30
N GLY A 3 -0.61 -15.22 -1.25
CA GLY A 3 -0.26 -15.67 0.10
C GLY A 3 0.61 -14.72 0.91
N LYS A 4 1.15 -13.66 0.32
CA LYS A 4 1.98 -12.68 1.02
C LYS A 4 1.13 -11.52 1.55
N THR A 5 1.55 -10.97 2.66
CA THR A 5 1.03 -9.69 3.14
C THR A 5 1.68 -8.56 2.35
N VAL A 6 0.91 -7.57 1.95
CA VAL A 6 1.41 -6.39 1.25
C VAL A 6 1.11 -5.13 2.06
N ALA A 7 2.06 -4.19 2.08
CA ALA A 7 1.82 -2.83 2.56
C ALA A 7 2.06 -1.87 1.40
N ILE A 8 1.02 -1.12 1.02
CA ILE A 8 0.99 -0.26 -0.15
C ILE A 8 0.89 1.18 0.32
N ASN A 9 1.81 2.05 -0.11
CA ASN A 9 1.66 3.50 0.03
C ASN A 9 1.56 4.17 -1.34
N PHE A 10 1.10 5.40 -1.35
CA PHE A 10 0.91 6.22 -2.53
C PHE A 10 1.91 7.37 -2.48
N ILE A 11 2.62 7.58 -3.57
CA ILE A 11 3.72 8.57 -3.65
C ILE A 11 3.69 9.33 -4.97
N PHE A 12 4.43 10.43 -5.05
CA PHE A 12 4.94 11.00 -6.29
C PHE A 12 6.31 11.62 -6.06
N THR A 13 7.22 11.50 -7.04
CA THR A 13 8.64 11.80 -6.85
C THR A 13 8.95 13.29 -6.66
N THR A 14 8.03 14.17 -7.09
CA THR A 14 8.14 15.63 -6.93
C THR A 14 7.57 16.14 -5.61
N CYS A 15 6.99 15.26 -4.77
CA CYS A 15 6.49 15.62 -3.45
C CYS A 15 7.63 15.99 -2.51
N THR A 16 7.52 17.18 -1.91
CA THR A 16 8.53 17.67 -0.95
C THR A 16 8.05 17.66 0.50
N THR A 17 6.79 17.29 0.75
CA THR A 17 6.15 17.38 2.07
C THR A 17 5.98 16.03 2.73
N ILE A 18 4.96 15.24 2.36
CA ILE A 18 4.57 14.01 3.06
C ILE A 18 5.22 12.73 2.50
N CYS A 19 5.59 12.70 1.21
CA CYS A 19 6.19 11.49 0.63
C CYS A 19 7.57 11.16 1.21
N PRO A 20 8.49 12.13 1.47
CA PRO A 20 9.76 11.81 2.11
C PRO A 20 9.60 11.17 3.51
N PRO A 21 8.77 11.66 4.45
CA PRO A 21 8.50 10.97 5.70
C PRO A 21 7.89 9.57 5.53
N LEU A 22 6.98 9.38 4.54
CA LEU A 22 6.44 8.05 4.21
C LEU A 22 7.51 7.10 3.71
N GLY A 23 8.40 7.56 2.82
CA GLY A 23 9.55 6.81 2.36
C GLY A 23 10.49 6.41 3.50
N ALA A 24 10.78 7.33 4.42
CA ALA A 24 11.57 7.04 5.61
C ALA A 24 10.88 6.00 6.54
N THR A 25 9.55 6.04 6.65
CA THR A 25 8.77 5.04 7.38
C THR A 25 8.93 3.67 6.74
N PHE A 26 8.79 3.57 5.42
CA PHE A 26 8.96 2.31 4.68
C PHE A 26 10.40 1.78 4.78
N ALA A 27 11.41 2.65 4.70
CA ALA A 27 12.81 2.28 4.90
C ALA A 27 13.10 1.70 6.30
N LYS A 28 12.47 2.24 7.35
CA LYS A 28 12.56 1.70 8.71
C LYS A 28 11.78 0.39 8.83
N THR A 29 10.58 0.32 8.27
CA THR A 29 9.77 -0.90 8.25
C THR A 29 10.48 -2.04 7.52
N GLN A 30 11.10 -1.77 6.37
CA GLN A 30 11.94 -2.73 5.64
C GLN A 30 13.05 -3.32 6.54
N LYS A 31 13.71 -2.48 7.36
CA LYS A 31 14.74 -2.95 8.30
C LYS A 31 14.15 -3.84 9.39
N LEU A 32 12.97 -3.50 9.92
CA LEU A 32 12.29 -4.30 10.95
C LEU A 32 11.78 -5.63 10.39
N LEU A 33 11.37 -5.69 9.13
CA LEU A 33 10.95 -6.93 8.46
C LEU A 33 12.12 -7.91 8.28
N GLY A 34 13.34 -7.42 8.09
CA GLY A 34 14.51 -8.26 7.87
C GLY A 34 14.30 -9.27 6.74
N ASP A 35 14.56 -10.55 7.00
CA ASP A 35 14.43 -11.65 6.03
C ASP A 35 13.00 -11.98 5.59
N ARG A 36 11.99 -11.40 6.24
CA ARG A 36 10.59 -11.54 5.85
C ARG A 36 10.23 -10.68 4.64
N LEU A 37 11.00 -9.59 4.40
CA LEU A 37 10.81 -8.75 3.24
C LEU A 37 11.07 -9.55 1.95
N GLY A 38 10.10 -9.53 1.04
CA GLY A 38 10.14 -10.31 -0.20
C GLY A 38 9.74 -11.79 -0.05
N LYS A 39 9.77 -12.37 1.16
CA LYS A 39 9.30 -13.73 1.44
C LYS A 39 7.83 -13.74 1.84
N ASP A 40 7.52 -13.16 2.98
CA ASP A 40 6.17 -13.17 3.59
C ASP A 40 5.46 -11.83 3.44
N VAL A 41 6.22 -10.75 3.35
CA VAL A 41 5.72 -9.38 3.27
C VAL A 41 6.39 -8.66 2.12
N ASN A 42 5.60 -7.95 1.32
CA ASN A 42 6.10 -7.02 0.31
C ASN A 42 5.71 -5.58 0.66
N LEU A 43 6.60 -4.65 0.38
CA LEU A 43 6.31 -3.22 0.38
C LEU A 43 6.10 -2.76 -1.06
N ILE A 44 5.08 -1.95 -1.29
CA ILE A 44 4.74 -1.44 -2.62
C ILE A 44 4.51 0.07 -2.52
N SER A 45 5.17 0.83 -3.37
CA SER A 45 4.92 2.27 -3.55
C SER A 45 4.30 2.49 -4.92
N VAL A 46 3.06 2.94 -4.96
CA VAL A 46 2.29 3.20 -6.17
C VAL A 46 2.36 4.70 -6.46
N THR A 47 2.77 5.08 -7.67
CA THR A 47 2.74 6.50 -8.03
C THR A 47 1.32 7.01 -8.26
N VAL A 48 1.04 8.22 -7.81
CA VAL A 48 -0.18 8.96 -8.17
C VAL A 48 0.03 9.93 -9.34
N ASP A 49 1.28 10.06 -9.82
CA ASP A 49 1.67 10.89 -10.97
C ASP A 49 2.44 10.09 -12.03
N PRO A 50 1.77 9.14 -12.73
CA PRO A 50 2.46 8.30 -13.69
C PRO A 50 2.99 9.06 -14.92
N VAL A 51 2.52 10.27 -15.16
CA VAL A 51 3.01 11.12 -16.26
C VAL A 51 4.43 11.61 -15.97
N THR A 52 4.70 11.98 -14.72
CA THR A 52 6.02 12.49 -14.29
C THR A 52 6.93 11.36 -13.81
N ASP A 53 6.37 10.36 -13.13
CA ASP A 53 7.12 9.32 -12.42
C ASP A 53 7.45 8.14 -13.34
N THR A 54 8.49 8.31 -14.14
CA THR A 54 9.04 7.22 -14.96
C THR A 54 9.70 6.14 -14.07
N PRO A 55 9.95 4.92 -14.59
CA PRO A 55 10.69 3.87 -13.86
C PRO A 55 12.03 4.37 -13.31
N GLU A 56 12.77 5.18 -14.08
CA GLU A 56 14.06 5.74 -13.67
C GLU A 56 13.92 6.71 -12.49
N ARG A 57 12.89 7.55 -12.49
CA ARG A 57 12.61 8.48 -11.40
C ARG A 57 12.21 7.74 -10.12
N LEU A 58 11.39 6.72 -10.25
CA LEU A 58 10.99 5.86 -9.13
C LEU A 58 12.17 5.08 -8.57
N ARG A 59 13.08 4.59 -9.43
CA ARG A 59 14.33 3.95 -8.99
C ARG A 59 15.19 4.92 -8.19
N ALA A 60 15.46 6.10 -8.75
CA ALA A 60 16.24 7.12 -8.07
C ALA A 60 15.61 7.57 -6.74
N TRP A 61 14.26 7.59 -6.67
CA TRP A 61 13.54 7.87 -5.42
C TRP A 61 13.73 6.72 -4.42
N GLY A 62 13.60 5.47 -4.84
CA GLY A 62 13.84 4.29 -4.01
C GLY A 62 15.26 4.22 -3.45
N ASP A 63 16.26 4.56 -4.28
CA ASP A 63 17.67 4.59 -3.88
C ASP A 63 17.94 5.57 -2.73
N LYS A 64 17.24 6.71 -2.68
CA LYS A 64 17.33 7.67 -1.57
C LYS A 64 16.95 7.06 -0.22
N PHE A 65 16.08 6.06 -0.22
CA PHE A 65 15.60 5.37 0.98
C PHE A 65 16.24 3.99 1.19
N GLY A 66 17.17 3.61 0.30
CA GLY A 66 17.85 2.31 0.35
C GLY A 66 16.87 1.16 0.17
N ALA A 67 15.94 1.28 -0.78
CA ALA A 67 14.98 0.24 -1.12
C ALA A 67 15.71 -1.04 -1.53
N LYS A 68 15.26 -2.18 -0.98
CA LYS A 68 15.82 -3.51 -1.24
C LYS A 68 14.79 -4.38 -1.96
N GLN A 69 15.22 -5.54 -2.41
CA GLN A 69 14.34 -6.57 -2.97
C GLN A 69 13.17 -6.84 -1.99
N GLY A 70 11.94 -6.83 -2.51
CA GLY A 70 10.71 -6.92 -1.72
C GLY A 70 10.07 -5.56 -1.44
N TRP A 71 10.72 -4.45 -1.81
CA TRP A 71 10.09 -3.14 -1.91
C TRP A 71 10.05 -2.70 -3.38
N THR A 72 8.87 -2.70 -3.96
CA THR A 72 8.61 -2.43 -5.39
C THR A 72 7.94 -1.07 -5.56
N PHE A 73 8.34 -0.35 -6.59
CA PHE A 73 7.70 0.90 -7.02
C PHE A 73 6.94 0.63 -8.31
N VAL A 74 5.73 1.16 -8.43
CA VAL A 74 4.81 0.84 -9.52
C VAL A 74 4.37 2.11 -10.23
N THR A 75 4.48 2.08 -11.55
CA THR A 75 3.95 3.07 -12.50
C THR A 75 3.33 2.35 -13.70
N GLY A 76 2.81 3.08 -14.65
CA GLY A 76 2.23 2.53 -15.87
C GLY A 76 1.54 3.62 -16.69
N GLU A 77 0.81 3.22 -17.72
CA GLU A 77 -0.03 4.13 -18.47
C GLU A 77 -1.07 4.81 -17.56
N LYS A 78 -1.27 6.13 -17.77
CA LYS A 78 -2.13 6.93 -16.88
C LYS A 78 -3.52 6.32 -16.70
N THR A 79 -4.13 5.83 -17.77
CA THR A 79 -5.47 5.23 -17.73
C THR A 79 -5.51 3.98 -16.86
N GLU A 80 -4.47 3.16 -16.90
CA GLU A 80 -4.36 1.94 -16.08
C GLU A 80 -4.06 2.29 -14.62
N MET A 81 -3.17 3.26 -14.40
CA MET A 81 -2.89 3.74 -13.05
C MET A 81 -4.11 4.39 -12.39
N ASP A 82 -4.92 5.16 -13.13
CA ASP A 82 -6.16 5.74 -12.63
C ASP A 82 -7.18 4.64 -12.20
N LYS A 83 -7.27 3.54 -12.97
CA LYS A 83 -8.10 2.38 -12.59
C LYS A 83 -7.60 1.72 -11.32
N LEU A 84 -6.29 1.46 -11.23
CA LEU A 84 -5.65 0.89 -10.04
C LEU A 84 -5.86 1.77 -8.80
N LEU A 85 -5.60 3.07 -8.92
CA LEU A 85 -5.75 4.02 -7.82
C LEU A 85 -7.20 4.10 -7.33
N LYS A 86 -8.19 4.06 -8.24
CA LYS A 86 -9.61 3.99 -7.88
C LYS A 86 -9.94 2.69 -7.14
N ALA A 87 -9.45 1.55 -7.64
CA ALA A 87 -9.67 0.25 -7.00
C ALA A 87 -9.05 0.18 -5.60
N LEU A 88 -7.89 0.80 -5.38
CA LEU A 88 -7.22 0.88 -4.08
C LEU A 88 -7.73 2.01 -3.18
N ASN A 89 -8.70 2.81 -3.66
CA ASN A 89 -9.22 4.01 -3.00
C ASN A 89 -8.14 5.07 -2.70
N GLY A 90 -7.14 5.15 -3.57
CA GLY A 90 -6.01 6.11 -3.52
C GLY A 90 -6.06 7.18 -4.59
N TYR A 91 -7.11 7.18 -5.44
CA TYR A 91 -7.28 8.17 -6.50
C TYR A 91 -7.68 9.54 -5.95
N THR A 92 -7.06 10.58 -6.47
CA THR A 92 -7.45 11.98 -6.27
C THR A 92 -7.43 12.72 -7.59
N ALA A 93 -8.35 13.67 -7.78
CA ALA A 93 -8.40 14.49 -9.00
C ALA A 93 -7.19 15.43 -9.12
N ARG A 94 -6.63 15.84 -7.99
CA ARG A 94 -5.42 16.67 -7.89
C ARG A 94 -4.38 15.92 -7.09
N ILE A 95 -3.18 15.84 -7.59
CA ILE A 95 -2.07 15.09 -6.99
C ILE A 95 -1.73 15.60 -5.59
N GLU A 96 -1.85 16.90 -5.38
CA GLU A 96 -1.54 17.56 -4.10
C GLU A 96 -2.53 17.17 -2.99
N ASP A 97 -3.74 16.77 -3.36
CA ASP A 97 -4.80 16.42 -2.41
C ASP A 97 -4.73 14.94 -1.96
N HIS A 98 -3.73 14.17 -2.45
CA HIS A 98 -3.62 12.77 -2.04
C HIS A 98 -3.33 12.67 -0.54
N SER A 99 -4.13 11.84 0.13
CA SER A 99 -4.02 11.62 1.57
C SER A 99 -2.88 10.65 1.89
N PRO A 100 -2.08 10.88 2.93
CA PRO A 100 -1.12 9.90 3.40
C PRO A 100 -1.87 8.67 3.95
N MET A 101 -1.98 7.65 3.11
CA MET A 101 -2.65 6.39 3.43
C MET A 101 -1.71 5.24 3.13
N ILE A 102 -1.73 4.23 3.99
CA ILE A 102 -1.07 2.95 3.77
C ILE A 102 -2.15 1.87 3.80
N LEU A 103 -2.29 1.14 2.72
CA LEU A 103 -3.18 -0.01 2.62
C LEU A 103 -2.38 -1.27 2.94
N ILE A 104 -2.84 -2.07 3.89
CA ILE A 104 -2.19 -3.31 4.29
C ILE A 104 -3.16 -4.46 4.13
N GLY A 105 -2.74 -5.53 3.46
CA GLY A 105 -3.64 -6.65 3.22
C GLY A 105 -2.96 -7.96 2.85
N ASN A 106 -3.77 -9.02 2.89
CA ASN A 106 -3.40 -10.36 2.44
C ASN A 106 -4.62 -10.99 1.77
N ASP A 107 -4.53 -11.23 0.47
CA ASP A 107 -5.65 -11.75 -0.33
C ASP A 107 -6.12 -13.14 0.11
N THR A 108 -5.18 -14.03 0.44
CA THR A 108 -5.55 -15.40 0.84
C THR A 108 -6.24 -15.44 2.19
N LYS A 109 -6.08 -14.38 3.00
CA LYS A 109 -6.72 -14.24 4.31
C LYS A 109 -7.92 -13.30 4.28
N SER A 110 -8.27 -12.76 3.10
CA SER A 110 -9.33 -11.77 2.89
C SER A 110 -9.31 -10.63 3.92
N ASN A 111 -8.11 -10.26 4.36
CA ASN A 111 -7.90 -9.30 5.44
C ASN A 111 -7.19 -8.06 4.91
N TRP A 112 -7.92 -6.96 4.83
CA TRP A 112 -7.42 -5.67 4.37
C TRP A 112 -7.75 -4.58 5.39
N THR A 113 -6.81 -3.69 5.63
CA THR A 113 -6.98 -2.54 6.55
C THR A 113 -6.21 -1.32 6.03
N ARG A 114 -6.54 -0.14 6.57
CA ARG A 114 -5.90 1.12 6.20
C ARG A 114 -5.32 1.79 7.44
N ALA A 115 -4.12 2.35 7.28
CA ALA A 115 -3.52 3.28 8.23
C ALA A 115 -3.49 4.66 7.58
N TYR A 116 -4.05 5.66 8.25
CA TYR A 116 -4.06 7.04 7.78
C TYR A 116 -2.98 7.86 8.48
N GLY A 117 -2.49 8.88 7.78
CA GLY A 117 -1.46 9.77 8.29
C GLY A 117 -0.07 9.16 8.28
N LEU A 118 0.86 9.78 8.97
CA LEU A 118 2.24 9.33 9.11
C LEU A 118 2.33 8.28 10.21
N ALA A 119 1.92 7.05 9.89
CA ALA A 119 2.05 5.93 10.83
C ALA A 119 3.52 5.68 11.18
N SER A 120 3.82 5.44 12.47
CA SER A 120 5.17 5.06 12.87
C SER A 120 5.53 3.67 12.35
N PRO A 121 6.82 3.36 12.13
CA PRO A 121 7.24 2.01 11.71
C PRO A 121 6.76 0.91 12.65
N ALA A 122 6.76 1.15 13.97
CA ALA A 122 6.25 0.20 14.95
C ALA A 122 4.74 -0.05 14.80
N LYS A 123 3.95 1.00 14.60
CA LYS A 123 2.50 0.85 14.32
C LYS A 123 2.27 0.07 13.02
N LEU A 124 3.05 0.35 11.98
CA LEU A 124 2.94 -0.36 10.71
C LEU A 124 3.30 -1.84 10.88
N MET A 125 4.35 -2.17 11.62
CA MET A 125 4.70 -3.55 11.96
C MET A 125 3.57 -4.28 12.68
N ASN A 126 2.96 -3.67 13.71
CA ASN A 126 1.84 -4.28 14.43
C ASN A 126 0.65 -4.59 13.53
N ILE A 127 0.34 -3.68 12.58
CA ILE A 127 -0.73 -3.91 11.60
C ILE A 127 -0.35 -5.06 10.66
N ILE A 128 0.88 -5.09 10.14
CA ILE A 128 1.38 -6.17 9.29
C ILE A 128 1.29 -7.53 10.02
N GLU A 129 1.68 -7.60 11.29
CA GLU A 129 1.57 -8.83 12.09
C GLU A 129 0.10 -9.27 12.24
N THR A 130 -0.77 -8.34 12.59
CA THR A 130 -2.21 -8.63 12.74
C THR A 130 -2.81 -9.16 11.44
N VAL A 131 -2.48 -8.53 10.31
CA VAL A 131 -2.97 -8.96 8.98
C VAL A 131 -2.36 -10.31 8.59
N SER A 132 -1.10 -10.55 8.91
CA SER A 132 -0.38 -11.79 8.63
C SER A 132 -0.87 -12.96 9.47
N ALA A 133 -1.25 -12.72 10.73
CA ALA A 133 -1.66 -13.75 11.69
C ALA A 133 -3.10 -14.24 11.48
N ARG A 134 -4.02 -13.39 11.00
CA ARG A 134 -5.44 -13.74 10.90
C ARG A 134 -5.69 -14.79 9.80
N ALA A 135 -5.68 -16.05 10.21
CA ALA A 135 -6.14 -17.21 9.44
C ALA A 135 -7.41 -17.84 10.00
N GLN A 136 -8.04 -17.26 11.06
CA GLN A 136 -9.30 -17.76 11.64
C GLN A 136 -10.18 -16.60 12.10
N PRO A 137 -11.52 -16.65 11.90
CA PRO A 137 -12.44 -15.78 12.62
C PRO A 137 -12.33 -16.15 14.12
N ASP A 138 -11.99 -15.19 14.95
CA ASP A 138 -12.10 -15.35 16.40
C ASP A 138 -13.60 -15.23 16.77
N GLU A 139 -14.29 -16.37 16.86
CA GLU A 139 -15.66 -16.45 17.33
C GLU A 139 -15.80 -16.16 18.85
N SER A 140 -14.72 -15.84 19.55
CA SER A 140 -14.69 -15.71 21.01
C SER A 140 -14.65 -14.27 21.55
N ARG A 141 -14.79 -13.25 20.70
CA ARG A 141 -14.80 -11.86 21.18
C ARG A 141 -16.22 -11.32 21.29
N PRO A 142 -16.76 -11.15 22.51
CA PRO A 142 -18.05 -10.48 22.67
C PRO A 142 -17.95 -9.04 22.17
N ASP A 143 -18.98 -8.70 21.39
CA ASP A 143 -19.22 -7.41 20.76
C ASP A 143 -19.09 -6.25 21.76
N GLN A 144 -18.02 -5.47 21.67
CA GLN A 144 -17.91 -4.14 22.30
C GLN A 144 -17.85 -3.08 21.22
N HIS A 145 -18.85 -3.02 20.38
CA HIS A 145 -19.13 -1.87 19.54
C HIS A 145 -20.25 -1.03 20.12
N GLN A 146 -19.93 -0.17 21.08
CA GLN A 146 -20.79 0.99 21.35
C GLN A 146 -20.51 2.05 20.28
N ALA A 147 -21.51 2.21 19.44
CA ALA A 147 -21.96 3.40 18.74
C ALA A 147 -20.93 4.47 18.30
N TYR A 148 -20.41 4.27 17.10
CA TYR A 148 -20.18 5.35 16.17
C TYR A 148 -21.03 5.10 14.92
N GLN A 149 -22.08 5.93 14.70
CA GLN A 149 -22.85 5.92 13.46
C GLN A 149 -22.14 6.85 12.47
N PRO A 150 -21.53 6.29 11.38
CA PRO A 150 -21.15 7.12 10.25
C PRO A 150 -22.33 7.24 9.27
N ALA A 151 -22.48 8.44 8.71
CA ALA A 151 -23.39 8.71 7.61
C ALA A 151 -23.17 7.74 6.46
N GLN A 152 -24.28 7.21 5.95
CA GLN A 152 -24.56 6.46 4.73
C GLN A 152 -23.38 5.80 3.99
N SER A 153 -23.40 4.48 4.06
CA SER A 153 -22.53 3.52 3.40
C SER A 153 -22.60 3.60 1.87
N GLN A 154 -21.45 3.90 1.26
CA GLN A 154 -21.16 3.34 -0.07
C GLN A 154 -20.66 1.91 0.17
N GLN A 155 -21.31 0.94 -0.46
CA GLN A 155 -20.99 -0.49 -0.39
C GLN A 155 -19.51 -0.71 -0.68
N GLU A 156 -18.78 -1.29 0.27
CA GLU A 156 -17.43 -1.80 0.02
C GLU A 156 -17.53 -2.96 -0.98
N PRO A 157 -16.63 -3.03 -1.98
CA PRO A 157 -16.61 -4.17 -2.89
C PRO A 157 -16.28 -5.44 -2.11
N SER A 158 -17.01 -6.50 -2.40
CA SER A 158 -16.91 -7.80 -1.75
C SER A 158 -15.47 -8.34 -1.72
N ALA A 159 -15.09 -8.93 -0.61
CA ALA A 159 -13.84 -9.67 -0.44
C ALA A 159 -13.63 -10.65 -1.60
N GLY A 160 -12.51 -10.48 -2.35
CA GLY A 160 -12.18 -11.38 -3.48
C GLY A 160 -11.93 -10.68 -4.82
N GLN A 161 -12.14 -9.38 -4.93
CA GLN A 161 -11.78 -8.66 -6.15
C GLN A 161 -10.25 -8.59 -6.30
N LYS A 162 -9.73 -9.16 -7.39
CA LYS A 162 -8.32 -9.13 -7.75
C LYS A 162 -7.94 -7.70 -8.18
N TYR A 163 -7.40 -6.91 -7.28
CA TYR A 163 -7.04 -5.51 -7.53
C TYR A 163 -6.00 -5.30 -8.65
N PHE A 164 -5.26 -6.35 -9.03
CA PHE A 164 -4.14 -6.25 -9.97
C PHE A 164 -4.27 -7.13 -11.21
N SER A 165 -5.37 -7.89 -11.41
CA SER A 165 -5.45 -8.91 -12.46
C SER A 165 -5.60 -8.36 -13.88
N ASP A 166 -6.10 -7.13 -14.03
CA ASP A 166 -6.49 -6.57 -15.33
C ASP A 166 -5.79 -5.24 -15.64
N VAL A 167 -4.73 -4.92 -14.90
CA VAL A 167 -3.98 -3.66 -15.04
C VAL A 167 -2.54 -3.93 -15.47
N GLU A 168 -2.10 -3.31 -16.55
CA GLU A 168 -0.71 -3.38 -17.00
C GLU A 168 0.14 -2.40 -16.19
N LEU A 169 0.92 -2.94 -15.27
CA LEU A 169 1.79 -2.17 -14.38
C LEU A 169 3.26 -2.35 -14.76
N ILE A 170 4.04 -1.32 -14.51
CA ILE A 170 5.49 -1.31 -14.76
C ILE A 170 6.19 -1.06 -13.43
N ASN A 171 7.19 -1.88 -13.10
CA ASN A 171 8.01 -1.69 -11.91
C ASN A 171 9.15 -0.67 -12.17
N GLN A 172 9.94 -0.36 -11.13
CA GLN A 172 11.08 0.57 -11.22
C GLN A 172 12.23 0.07 -12.11
N HIS A 173 12.18 -1.17 -12.60
CA HIS A 173 13.13 -1.73 -13.55
C HIS A 173 12.61 -1.71 -14.99
N GLY A 174 11.38 -1.20 -15.21
CA GLY A 174 10.72 -1.17 -16.52
C GLY A 174 10.10 -2.51 -16.92
N GLU A 175 9.92 -3.44 -15.97
CA GLU A 175 9.31 -4.76 -16.22
C GLU A 175 7.81 -4.69 -15.93
N LYS A 176 7.01 -5.39 -16.76
CA LYS A 176 5.56 -5.54 -16.65
C LYS A 176 5.16 -6.65 -15.67
#